data_6a02284c397ace11cbd9ba5b84a1e124
#
_entry.id   6a02284c397ace11cbd9ba5b84a1e124
#
_cell.length_a   1.000
_cell.length_b   1.000
_cell.length_c   1.000
_cell.angle_alpha   90.00
_cell.angle_beta   90.00
_cell.angle_gamma   90.00
#
_symmetry.space_group_name_H-M   'P 1'
#
loop_
_entity.id
_entity.type
_entity.pdbx_description
1 polymer ?
#
loop_
_entity_poly.entity_id
_entity_poly.type
_entity_poly.pdbx_seq_one_letter_code
_entity_poly.pdbx_strand_id
1 'polypeptide(L)'
;MTVIAPPPQVVLPVMQHIGAPCKPLVEVGDYVKMGQKIADNPAPVSAPIHATVSGKVIAIEPRPHPLGDMVPAIVIENDFQDTPCTDLAPLTPEQMKDPEAILERIREAGIVGHGGAMFPTAFKIRGGLGKVDTLIINGAECEPYLNGDHLTMKNHPEELLKGIELARIASGLDKAYYGIEKNKQDAIDLLLSKNPAQYGVEIVPENVKYPQGAEKMQIKAITNREVKPGGLPSGVGCNVISTQTAYAIYRACYEGMPSIERVLTVAGSAMGDKSYNLQCRFGTPFSYIVEQCGGFVVEPKKIVLGGPMMGLIATNLEAPNIKGTAGILFFTDKEDRSVENPTCIHCGKCLTVCPMKLEPLYMYKYFQNRDFENMQKYHILDCFECGSCSYNCPGRLPLTHTFKTAKLLFAARAAEEKARAEAAAKEAETK
;
A
#
# COMPACT_ATOMS: atom_id res chain seq x y z
N MET A 1 12.32 6.90 -15.21
CA MET A 1 10.84 6.86 -14.99
C MET A 1 10.16 7.30 -16.27
N THR A 2 9.17 6.56 -16.75
CA THR A 2 8.41 6.87 -17.96
C THR A 2 6.98 7.21 -17.58
N VAL A 3 6.46 8.33 -18.07
CA VAL A 3 5.03 8.65 -17.95
C VAL A 3 4.31 7.95 -19.09
N ILE A 4 3.32 7.11 -18.78
CA ILE A 4 2.49 6.48 -19.81
C ILE A 4 1.23 7.32 -20.07
N ALA A 5 0.79 7.34 -21.33
CA ALA A 5 -0.47 7.97 -21.69
C ALA A 5 -1.64 7.26 -20.97
N PRO A 6 -2.68 7.99 -20.53
CA PRO A 6 -3.85 7.35 -19.96
C PRO A 6 -4.60 6.54 -21.03
N PRO A 7 -5.24 5.42 -20.63
CA PRO A 7 -5.99 4.57 -21.55
C PRO A 7 -7.27 5.26 -22.06
N PRO A 8 -7.91 4.73 -23.12
CA PRO A 8 -9.21 5.22 -23.59
C PRO A 8 -10.32 5.11 -22.53
N GLN A 9 -10.18 4.20 -21.58
CA GLN A 9 -11.11 4.04 -20.47
C GLN A 9 -10.34 3.77 -19.19
N VAL A 10 -10.76 4.39 -18.09
CA VAL A 10 -10.27 4.07 -16.74
C VAL A 10 -11.38 3.42 -15.93
N VAL A 11 -11.01 2.44 -15.12
CA VAL A 11 -11.91 1.70 -14.22
C VAL A 11 -11.51 2.00 -12.80
N LEU A 12 -12.35 2.72 -12.05
CA LEU A 12 -12.05 3.19 -10.70
C LEU A 12 -12.92 2.44 -9.67
N PRO A 13 -12.40 1.35 -9.04
CA PRO A 13 -13.12 0.64 -7.99
C PRO A 13 -13.47 1.59 -6.84
N VAL A 14 -14.68 1.46 -6.29
CA VAL A 14 -15.12 2.27 -5.13
C VAL A 14 -14.45 1.83 -3.82
N MET A 15 -13.66 0.76 -3.84
CA MET A 15 -12.87 0.25 -2.73
C MET A 15 -11.38 0.26 -3.08
N GLN A 16 -10.67 1.30 -2.66
CA GLN A 16 -9.22 1.45 -2.88
C GLN A 16 -8.45 1.71 -1.56
N HIS A 17 -9.02 1.27 -0.44
CA HIS A 17 -8.43 1.43 0.91
C HIS A 17 -9.09 0.47 1.90
N ILE A 18 -8.46 0.26 3.05
CA ILE A 18 -9.07 -0.43 4.19
C ILE A 18 -10.13 0.49 4.82
N GLY A 19 -11.25 -0.07 5.22
CA GLY A 19 -12.34 0.63 5.88
C GLY A 19 -13.63 0.60 5.05
N ALA A 20 -14.49 1.59 5.23
CA ALA A 20 -15.77 1.64 4.53
C ALA A 20 -15.61 1.99 3.05
N PRO A 21 -16.14 1.19 2.12
CA PRO A 21 -16.05 1.49 0.69
C PRO A 21 -16.78 2.81 0.37
N CYS A 22 -16.27 3.53 -0.61
CA CYS A 22 -16.88 4.77 -1.08
C CYS A 22 -18.21 4.51 -1.80
N LYS A 23 -19.07 5.52 -1.81
CA LYS A 23 -20.28 5.54 -2.63
C LYS A 23 -20.07 6.49 -3.80
N PRO A 24 -20.50 6.15 -5.02
CA PRO A 24 -20.45 7.08 -6.15
C PRO A 24 -21.20 8.39 -5.83
N LEU A 25 -20.61 9.50 -6.25
CA LEU A 25 -21.18 10.85 -6.20
C LEU A 25 -21.59 11.35 -7.60
N VAL A 26 -21.44 10.49 -8.61
CA VAL A 26 -21.73 10.75 -10.02
C VAL A 26 -22.63 9.67 -10.57
N GLU A 27 -23.31 9.96 -11.68
CA GLU A 27 -24.21 9.06 -12.38
C GLU A 27 -23.69 8.75 -13.79
N VAL A 28 -24.21 7.69 -14.40
CA VAL A 28 -23.91 7.35 -15.80
C VAL A 28 -24.43 8.48 -16.71
N GLY A 29 -23.53 8.99 -17.54
CA GLY A 29 -23.79 10.12 -18.43
C GLY A 29 -23.14 11.43 -17.99
N ASP A 30 -22.73 11.54 -16.71
CA ASP A 30 -22.05 12.75 -16.21
C ASP A 30 -20.69 12.95 -16.90
N TYR A 31 -20.37 14.22 -17.17
CA TYR A 31 -19.01 14.63 -17.53
C TYR A 31 -18.22 14.97 -16.27
N VAL A 32 -17.04 14.38 -16.12
CA VAL A 32 -16.14 14.63 -14.98
C VAL A 32 -14.83 15.24 -15.44
N LYS A 33 -14.24 16.08 -14.57
CA LYS A 33 -12.93 16.70 -14.79
C LYS A 33 -11.85 15.86 -14.10
N MET A 34 -10.63 15.89 -14.62
CA MET A 34 -9.47 15.27 -13.97
C MET A 34 -9.25 15.88 -12.58
N GLY A 35 -9.16 15.04 -11.55
CA GLY A 35 -9.04 15.45 -10.15
C GLY A 35 -10.38 15.72 -9.46
N GLN A 36 -11.52 15.62 -10.12
CA GLN A 36 -12.85 15.77 -9.50
C GLN A 36 -13.13 14.61 -8.57
N LYS A 37 -13.66 14.89 -7.37
CA LYS A 37 -14.13 13.87 -6.42
C LYS A 37 -15.36 13.17 -7.00
N ILE A 38 -15.28 11.86 -7.22
CA ILE A 38 -16.34 11.06 -7.86
C ILE A 38 -16.93 9.99 -6.94
N ALA A 39 -16.26 9.67 -5.84
CA ALA A 39 -16.81 8.79 -4.81
C ALA A 39 -16.26 9.17 -3.43
N ASP A 40 -17.06 9.00 -2.38
CA ASP A 40 -16.69 9.28 -0.99
C ASP A 40 -17.50 8.45 -0.01
N ASN A 41 -17.09 8.46 1.27
CA ASN A 41 -17.82 7.90 2.39
C ASN A 41 -17.51 8.72 3.66
N PRO A 42 -18.53 9.15 4.44
CA PRO A 42 -18.33 9.93 5.67
C PRO A 42 -17.76 9.11 6.83
N ALA A 43 -17.59 7.79 6.68
CA ALA A 43 -16.99 6.96 7.72
C ALA A 43 -15.57 7.44 8.06
N PRO A 44 -15.15 7.37 9.33
CA PRO A 44 -13.82 7.85 9.76
C PRO A 44 -12.67 7.16 9.02
N VAL A 45 -12.80 5.85 8.76
CA VAL A 45 -11.81 5.08 8.00
C VAL A 45 -12.30 4.95 6.56
N SER A 46 -12.11 5.99 5.80
CA SER A 46 -12.38 6.07 4.37
C SER A 46 -11.54 7.20 3.74
N ALA A 47 -11.39 7.18 2.42
CA ALA A 47 -10.70 8.22 1.65
C ALA A 47 -11.33 8.37 0.27
N PRO A 48 -11.62 9.61 -0.19
CA PRO A 48 -12.27 9.85 -1.47
C PRO A 48 -11.54 9.26 -2.66
N ILE A 49 -12.29 9.04 -3.73
CA ILE A 49 -11.80 8.63 -5.03
C ILE A 49 -12.04 9.76 -6.02
N HIS A 50 -11.04 10.04 -6.83
CA HIS A 50 -11.05 11.13 -7.80
C HIS A 50 -10.95 10.57 -9.22
N ALA A 51 -11.58 11.27 -10.16
CA ALA A 51 -11.42 10.99 -11.58
C ALA A 51 -9.95 11.21 -11.99
N THR A 52 -9.37 10.19 -12.63
CA THR A 52 -7.96 10.21 -13.03
C THR A 52 -7.76 10.77 -14.44
N VAL A 53 -8.82 10.92 -15.18
CA VAL A 53 -8.92 11.56 -16.51
C VAL A 53 -10.14 12.47 -16.54
N SER A 54 -10.22 13.37 -17.52
CA SER A 54 -11.48 14.02 -17.87
C SER A 54 -12.25 13.18 -18.88
N GLY A 55 -13.58 13.26 -18.86
CA GLY A 55 -14.42 12.53 -19.79
C GLY A 55 -15.79 12.16 -19.24
N LYS A 56 -16.45 11.20 -19.85
CA LYS A 56 -17.81 10.81 -19.55
C LYS A 56 -17.88 9.54 -18.71
N VAL A 57 -18.67 9.54 -17.65
CA VAL A 57 -19.01 8.32 -16.90
C VAL A 57 -19.92 7.46 -17.79
N ILE A 58 -19.42 6.30 -18.21
CA ILE A 58 -20.15 5.40 -19.12
C ILE A 58 -20.79 4.20 -18.42
N ALA A 59 -20.29 3.83 -17.22
CA ALA A 59 -20.87 2.76 -16.43
C ALA A 59 -20.52 2.91 -14.94
N ILE A 60 -21.43 2.41 -14.08
CA ILE A 60 -21.19 2.17 -12.64
C ILE A 60 -21.66 0.75 -12.38
N GLU A 61 -20.75 -0.20 -12.36
CA GLU A 61 -21.07 -1.63 -12.35
C GLU A 61 -19.95 -2.46 -11.70
N PRO A 62 -20.17 -3.73 -11.34
CA PRO A 62 -19.12 -4.61 -10.86
C PRO A 62 -18.03 -4.82 -11.93
N ARG A 63 -16.78 -4.59 -11.56
CA ARG A 63 -15.59 -4.81 -12.39
C ARG A 63 -14.54 -5.61 -11.62
N PRO A 64 -13.63 -6.31 -12.32
CA PRO A 64 -12.55 -7.04 -11.66
C PRO A 64 -11.72 -6.12 -10.76
N HIS A 65 -11.54 -6.52 -9.51
CA HIS A 65 -10.64 -5.83 -8.59
C HIS A 65 -9.27 -6.53 -8.59
N PRO A 66 -8.15 -5.81 -8.42
CA PRO A 66 -6.81 -6.41 -8.38
C PRO A 66 -6.65 -7.54 -7.35
N LEU A 67 -7.44 -7.51 -6.28
CA LEU A 67 -7.41 -8.53 -5.22
C LEU A 67 -8.30 -9.76 -5.49
N GLY A 68 -8.92 -9.84 -6.68
CA GLY A 68 -9.62 -11.04 -7.17
C GLY A 68 -11.15 -10.99 -7.15
N ASP A 69 -11.75 -10.05 -6.42
CA ASP A 69 -13.21 -9.92 -6.33
C ASP A 69 -13.78 -9.05 -7.46
N MET A 70 -15.09 -9.20 -7.73
CA MET A 70 -15.86 -8.25 -8.52
C MET A 70 -16.40 -7.18 -7.58
N VAL A 71 -16.04 -5.93 -7.80
CA VAL A 71 -16.49 -4.81 -6.95
C VAL A 71 -17.09 -3.69 -7.80
N PRO A 72 -18.05 -2.92 -7.26
CA PRO A 72 -18.57 -1.75 -7.95
C PRO A 72 -17.42 -0.80 -8.33
N ALA A 73 -17.43 -0.33 -9.57
CA ALA A 73 -16.44 0.58 -10.10
C ALA A 73 -17.10 1.64 -11.00
N ILE A 74 -16.52 2.82 -11.02
CA ILE A 74 -16.90 3.91 -11.92
C ILE A 74 -16.01 3.79 -13.17
N VAL A 75 -16.61 3.67 -14.35
CA VAL A 75 -15.90 3.61 -15.63
C VAL A 75 -16.03 4.94 -16.32
N ILE A 76 -14.90 5.55 -16.67
CA ILE A 76 -14.84 6.84 -17.35
C ILE A 76 -14.22 6.64 -18.74
N GLU A 77 -14.94 7.04 -19.79
CA GLU A 77 -14.41 7.18 -21.14
C GLU A 77 -13.57 8.46 -21.21
N ASN A 78 -12.29 8.30 -21.53
CA ASN A 78 -11.31 9.37 -21.55
C ASN A 78 -11.49 10.25 -22.80
N ASP A 79 -11.63 11.55 -22.63
CA ASP A 79 -11.70 12.51 -23.71
C ASP A 79 -10.32 13.02 -24.18
N PHE A 80 -9.24 12.59 -23.50
CA PHE A 80 -7.84 12.98 -23.74
C PHE A 80 -7.57 14.49 -23.65
N GLN A 81 -8.46 15.27 -23.01
CA GLN A 81 -8.28 16.71 -22.83
C GLN A 81 -7.60 17.05 -21.50
N ASP A 82 -7.64 16.12 -20.54
CA ASP A 82 -7.14 16.35 -19.17
C ASP A 82 -7.66 17.65 -18.54
N THR A 83 -8.93 17.99 -18.84
CA THR A 83 -9.58 19.19 -18.28
C THR A 83 -9.51 19.15 -16.75
N PRO A 84 -8.77 20.09 -16.09
CA PRO A 84 -8.54 20.01 -14.66
C PRO A 84 -9.77 20.39 -13.85
N CYS A 85 -9.96 19.72 -12.72
CA CYS A 85 -10.84 20.17 -11.65
C CYS A 85 -10.08 21.16 -10.75
N THR A 86 -10.73 22.27 -10.40
CA THR A 86 -10.14 23.34 -9.57
C THR A 86 -10.65 23.35 -8.14
N ASP A 87 -11.42 22.35 -7.73
CA ASP A 87 -12.04 22.29 -6.41
C ASP A 87 -11.00 22.17 -5.27
N LEU A 88 -9.85 21.56 -5.56
CA LEU A 88 -8.71 21.49 -4.67
C LEU A 88 -7.63 22.51 -5.11
N ALA A 89 -7.82 23.79 -4.79
CA ALA A 89 -6.77 24.78 -5.02
C ALA A 89 -5.56 24.54 -4.10
N PRO A 90 -4.32 24.92 -4.48
CA PRO A 90 -3.17 24.87 -3.57
C PRO A 90 -3.45 25.52 -2.22
N LEU A 91 -2.86 25.00 -1.14
CA LEU A 91 -2.96 25.65 0.17
C LEU A 91 -2.17 26.95 0.19
N THR A 92 -2.66 27.95 0.92
CA THR A 92 -1.89 29.18 1.17
C THR A 92 -0.72 28.90 2.11
N PRO A 93 0.31 29.77 2.14
CA PRO A 93 1.44 29.62 3.08
C PRO A 93 1.02 29.57 4.56
N GLU A 94 -0.08 30.24 4.93
CA GLU A 94 -0.66 30.18 6.28
C GLU A 94 -1.29 28.84 6.57
N GLN A 95 -2.09 28.31 5.62
CA GLN A 95 -2.71 26.98 5.72
C GLN A 95 -1.68 25.86 5.78
N MET A 96 -0.53 25.99 5.10
CA MET A 96 0.58 25.02 5.17
C MET A 96 1.27 24.97 6.54
N LYS A 97 0.98 25.92 7.44
CA LYS A 97 1.45 25.92 8.84
C LYS A 97 0.39 25.42 9.81
N ASP A 98 -0.85 25.27 9.37
CA ASP A 98 -1.97 24.79 10.17
C ASP A 98 -2.12 23.26 10.04
N PRO A 99 -1.87 22.49 11.12
CA PRO A 99 -2.01 21.05 11.12
C PRO A 99 -3.37 20.56 10.64
N GLU A 100 -4.46 21.25 11.03
CA GLU A 100 -5.81 20.82 10.67
C GLU A 100 -6.11 21.08 9.18
N ALA A 101 -5.68 22.20 8.62
CA ALA A 101 -5.82 22.50 7.20
C ALA A 101 -5.06 21.47 6.33
N ILE A 102 -3.87 21.02 6.78
CA ILE A 102 -3.10 19.98 6.10
C ILE A 102 -3.82 18.63 6.20
N LEU A 103 -4.32 18.25 7.37
CA LEU A 103 -5.04 16.99 7.59
C LEU A 103 -6.31 16.92 6.75
N GLU A 104 -7.06 18.00 6.68
CA GLU A 104 -8.25 18.08 5.82
C GLU A 104 -7.88 17.95 4.34
N ARG A 105 -6.81 18.62 3.90
CA ARG A 105 -6.30 18.49 2.54
C ARG A 105 -5.88 17.05 2.23
N ILE A 106 -5.17 16.37 3.13
CA ILE A 106 -4.77 14.95 2.96
C ILE A 106 -6.01 14.07 2.82
N ARG A 107 -7.06 14.32 3.61
CA ARG A 107 -8.32 13.60 3.53
C ARG A 107 -9.02 13.87 2.21
N GLU A 108 -9.24 15.13 1.87
CA GLU A 108 -9.97 15.55 0.68
C GLU A 108 -9.25 15.16 -0.63
N ALA A 109 -7.93 15.10 -0.62
CA ALA A 109 -7.15 14.60 -1.75
C ALA A 109 -7.14 13.07 -1.88
N GLY A 110 -7.83 12.34 -1.00
CA GLY A 110 -7.95 10.89 -1.05
C GLY A 110 -6.64 10.14 -0.84
N ILE A 111 -5.71 10.70 -0.05
CA ILE A 111 -4.39 10.10 0.18
C ILE A 111 -4.50 8.95 1.16
N VAL A 112 -4.02 7.78 0.72
CA VAL A 112 -3.88 6.56 1.51
C VAL A 112 -2.41 6.14 1.57
N GLY A 113 -2.08 5.20 2.46
CA GLY A 113 -0.76 4.60 2.47
C GLY A 113 -0.46 3.89 1.14
N HIS A 114 0.54 4.36 0.40
CA HIS A 114 0.97 3.76 -0.86
C HIS A 114 1.81 2.49 -0.68
N GLY A 115 2.06 2.06 0.55
CA GLY A 115 2.62 0.75 0.89
C GLY A 115 1.51 -0.19 1.38
N GLY A 116 1.35 -1.32 0.74
CA GLY A 116 0.57 -2.49 1.17
C GLY A 116 -0.89 -2.30 1.58
N ALA A 117 -1.14 -1.78 2.77
CA ALA A 117 -2.46 -1.82 3.41
C ALA A 117 -3.43 -0.71 2.95
N MET A 118 -3.00 0.28 2.18
CA MET A 118 -3.85 1.39 1.70
C MET A 118 -4.68 2.08 2.81
N PHE A 119 -4.10 2.23 4.01
CA PHE A 119 -4.81 2.82 5.14
C PHE A 119 -4.95 4.34 4.96
N PRO A 120 -6.13 4.96 5.21
CA PRO A 120 -6.35 6.40 5.06
C PRO A 120 -5.36 7.23 5.87
N THR A 121 -4.54 8.05 5.20
CA THR A 121 -3.39 8.74 5.81
C THR A 121 -3.82 9.81 6.81
N ALA A 122 -4.85 10.59 6.52
CA ALA A 122 -5.37 11.60 7.43
C ALA A 122 -5.84 10.98 8.76
N PHE A 123 -6.56 9.85 8.69
CA PHE A 123 -7.02 9.12 9.88
C PHE A 123 -5.83 8.56 10.69
N LYS A 124 -4.81 8.02 9.99
CA LYS A 124 -3.58 7.51 10.63
C LYS A 124 -2.87 8.61 11.42
N ILE A 125 -2.69 9.79 10.83
CA ILE A 125 -2.01 10.92 11.48
C ILE A 125 -2.86 11.45 12.65
N ARG A 126 -4.17 11.69 12.45
CA ARG A 126 -5.09 12.12 13.52
C ARG A 126 -5.10 11.18 14.72
N GLY A 127 -5.12 9.87 14.48
CA GLY A 127 -5.07 8.86 15.55
C GLY A 127 -3.81 8.87 16.38
N GLY A 128 -2.73 9.49 15.87
CA GLY A 128 -1.45 9.66 16.53
C GLY A 128 -1.31 10.97 17.31
N LEU A 129 -2.15 11.98 17.07
CA LEU A 129 -2.03 13.29 17.72
C LEU A 129 -2.05 13.18 19.26
N GLY A 130 -1.07 13.80 19.91
CA GLY A 130 -0.89 13.76 21.37
C GLY A 130 -0.43 12.41 21.93
N LYS A 131 -0.21 11.39 21.08
CA LYS A 131 0.27 10.05 21.48
C LYS A 131 1.60 9.66 20.82
N VAL A 132 1.91 10.27 19.69
CA VAL A 132 3.08 9.98 18.87
C VAL A 132 4.11 11.08 19.09
N ASP A 133 5.36 10.70 19.30
CA ASP A 133 6.50 11.60 19.42
C ASP A 133 7.48 11.46 18.25
N THR A 134 7.26 10.47 17.38
CA THR A 134 8.17 10.12 16.29
C THR A 134 7.41 9.86 14.99
N LEU A 135 7.72 10.65 13.95
CA LEU A 135 7.29 10.37 12.58
C LEU A 135 8.44 9.71 11.82
N ILE A 136 8.17 8.56 11.23
CA ILE A 136 9.10 7.81 10.38
C ILE A 136 8.59 7.82 8.94
N ILE A 137 9.43 8.24 8.02
CA ILE A 137 9.20 8.09 6.59
C ILE A 137 9.92 6.82 6.14
N ASN A 138 9.13 5.91 5.60
CA ASN A 138 9.62 4.62 5.13
C ASN A 138 10.11 4.73 3.68
N GLY A 139 11.44 4.78 3.50
CA GLY A 139 12.14 4.70 2.23
C GLY A 139 12.93 3.40 2.07
N ALA A 140 12.72 2.41 2.95
CA ALA A 140 13.31 1.09 2.82
C ALA A 140 12.49 0.25 1.85
N GLU A 141 12.73 0.43 0.55
CA GLU A 141 12.13 -0.34 -0.53
C GLU A 141 12.83 -1.69 -0.66
N CYS A 142 12.53 -2.61 0.29
CA CYS A 142 13.24 -3.87 0.46
C CYS A 142 12.69 -5.02 -0.41
N GLU A 143 11.53 -4.89 -1.03
CA GLU A 143 10.98 -5.88 -1.95
C GLU A 143 11.80 -5.94 -3.24
N PRO A 144 12.28 -7.13 -3.65
CA PRO A 144 12.95 -7.28 -4.94
C PRO A 144 12.10 -6.78 -6.10
N TYR A 145 12.73 -6.36 -7.18
CA TYR A 145 12.16 -5.76 -8.39
C TYR A 145 11.61 -4.34 -8.24
N LEU A 146 11.11 -3.92 -7.06
CA LEU A 146 10.48 -2.61 -6.88
C LEU A 146 11.54 -1.49 -6.80
N ASN A 147 11.26 -0.37 -7.48
CA ASN A 147 12.12 0.82 -7.54
C ASN A 147 11.32 2.14 -7.55
N GLY A 148 10.03 2.11 -7.24
CA GLY A 148 9.17 3.30 -7.30
C GLY A 148 9.56 4.37 -6.29
N ASP A 149 9.90 3.99 -5.06
CA ASP A 149 10.33 4.92 -4.01
C ASP A 149 11.71 5.51 -4.33
N HIS A 150 12.66 4.69 -4.79
CA HIS A 150 14.00 5.14 -5.20
C HIS A 150 13.91 6.21 -6.30
N LEU A 151 13.08 5.98 -7.31
CA LEU A 151 12.90 6.94 -8.39
C LEU A 151 12.18 8.21 -7.96
N THR A 152 11.22 8.12 -7.03
CA THR A 152 10.58 9.27 -6.43
C THR A 152 11.60 10.15 -5.69
N MET A 153 12.50 9.55 -4.89
CA MET A 153 13.60 10.25 -4.23
C MET A 153 14.53 10.97 -5.22
N LYS A 154 14.82 10.33 -6.35
CA LYS A 154 15.76 10.89 -7.36
C LYS A 154 15.14 11.96 -8.24
N ASN A 155 13.89 11.80 -8.62
CA ASN A 155 13.26 12.73 -9.56
C ASN A 155 12.60 13.93 -8.86
N HIS A 156 12.20 13.77 -7.58
CA HIS A 156 11.44 14.76 -6.82
C HIS A 156 11.99 14.98 -5.40
N PRO A 157 13.32 15.22 -5.23
CA PRO A 157 13.95 15.26 -3.91
C PRO A 157 13.44 16.42 -3.03
N GLU A 158 13.25 17.61 -3.58
CA GLU A 158 12.79 18.79 -2.83
C GLU A 158 11.29 18.72 -2.53
N GLU A 159 10.50 18.32 -3.51
CA GLU A 159 9.05 18.12 -3.40
C GLU A 159 8.75 17.06 -2.32
N LEU A 160 9.54 15.99 -2.30
CA LEU A 160 9.44 14.96 -1.29
C LEU A 160 9.76 15.49 0.12
N LEU A 161 10.85 16.26 0.29
CA LEU A 161 11.19 16.87 1.58
C LEU A 161 10.11 17.83 2.07
N LYS A 162 9.52 18.65 1.19
CA LYS A 162 8.35 19.50 1.50
C LYS A 162 7.12 18.67 1.91
N GLY A 163 6.87 17.55 1.24
CA GLY A 163 5.78 16.65 1.61
C GLY A 163 5.98 16.00 2.98
N ILE A 164 7.23 15.66 3.33
CA ILE A 164 7.59 15.18 4.67
C ILE A 164 7.41 16.28 5.72
N GLU A 165 7.82 17.51 5.43
CA GLU A 165 7.61 18.67 6.30
C GLU A 165 6.12 18.84 6.62
N LEU A 166 5.25 18.83 5.61
CA LEU A 166 3.81 18.95 5.80
C LEU A 166 3.25 17.80 6.66
N ALA A 167 3.67 16.56 6.41
CA ALA A 167 3.27 15.42 7.23
C ALA A 167 3.73 15.55 8.70
N ARG A 168 4.92 16.11 8.91
CA ARG A 168 5.49 16.42 10.24
C ARG A 168 4.67 17.50 10.95
N ILE A 169 4.36 18.60 10.25
CA ILE A 169 3.51 19.69 10.80
C ILE A 169 2.12 19.12 11.13
N ALA A 170 1.49 18.38 10.23
CA ALA A 170 0.20 17.73 10.44
C ALA A 170 0.20 16.77 11.65
N SER A 171 1.36 16.18 11.97
CA SER A 171 1.54 15.31 13.14
C SER A 171 1.83 16.07 14.43
N GLY A 172 2.02 17.41 14.39
CA GLY A 172 2.39 18.23 15.53
C GLY A 172 3.80 17.94 16.07
N LEU A 173 4.74 17.56 15.19
CA LEU A 173 6.09 17.14 15.57
C LEU A 173 7.16 18.10 15.02
N ASP A 174 8.26 18.23 15.75
CA ASP A 174 9.40 19.09 15.36
C ASP A 174 10.33 18.38 14.35
N LYS A 175 10.31 17.04 14.32
CA LYS A 175 11.25 16.24 13.54
C LYS A 175 10.59 15.01 12.92
N ALA A 176 11.05 14.64 11.71
CA ALA A 176 10.75 13.39 11.05
C ALA A 176 12.05 12.64 10.73
N TYR A 177 12.03 11.32 10.85
CA TYR A 177 13.13 10.44 10.47
C TYR A 177 12.83 9.78 9.15
N TYR A 178 13.74 9.87 8.19
CA TYR A 178 13.59 9.25 6.89
C TYR A 178 14.56 8.08 6.75
N GLY A 179 14.06 6.84 6.96
CA GLY A 179 14.82 5.61 6.85
C GLY A 179 15.01 5.21 5.40
N ILE A 180 16.27 5.09 4.94
CA ILE A 180 16.60 4.71 3.55
C ILE A 180 17.71 3.67 3.59
N GLU A 181 17.54 2.56 2.86
CA GLU A 181 18.57 1.51 2.80
C GLU A 181 19.84 1.99 2.10
N LYS A 182 21.01 1.60 2.62
CA LYS A 182 22.35 2.01 2.13
C LYS A 182 22.65 1.62 0.67
N ASN A 183 21.89 0.67 0.08
CA ASN A 183 21.98 0.37 -1.35
C ASN A 183 21.42 1.48 -2.25
N LYS A 184 20.77 2.50 -1.68
CA LYS A 184 20.26 3.70 -2.35
C LYS A 184 21.15 4.92 -2.05
N GLN A 185 22.49 4.74 -2.01
CA GLN A 185 23.43 5.80 -1.63
C GLN A 185 23.30 7.05 -2.51
N ASP A 186 23.03 6.87 -3.80
CA ASP A 186 22.80 7.95 -4.75
C ASP A 186 21.59 8.83 -4.38
N ALA A 187 20.50 8.23 -3.87
CA ALA A 187 19.33 8.97 -3.38
C ALA A 187 19.62 9.63 -2.02
N ILE A 188 20.35 8.95 -1.12
CA ILE A 188 20.76 9.51 0.17
C ILE A 188 21.61 10.77 -0.06
N ASP A 189 22.63 10.71 -0.91
CA ASP A 189 23.53 11.82 -1.19
C ASP A 189 22.77 13.00 -1.83
N LEU A 190 21.87 12.70 -2.74
CA LEU A 190 21.02 13.71 -3.37
C LEU A 190 20.11 14.42 -2.35
N LEU A 191 19.42 13.67 -1.50
CA LEU A 191 18.56 14.25 -0.46
C LEU A 191 19.37 15.06 0.56
N LEU A 192 20.55 14.60 0.96
CA LEU A 192 21.44 15.35 1.85
C LEU A 192 21.91 16.67 1.22
N SER A 193 22.14 16.69 -0.10
CA SER A 193 22.50 17.91 -0.83
C SER A 193 21.41 18.99 -0.82
N LYS A 194 20.15 18.60 -0.54
CA LYS A 194 18.99 19.50 -0.45
C LYS A 194 18.75 20.06 0.97
N ASN A 195 19.71 19.88 1.89
CA ASN A 195 19.60 20.36 3.27
C ASN A 195 18.31 19.93 3.97
N PRO A 196 18.07 18.62 4.18
CA PRO A 196 16.83 18.11 4.74
C PRO A 196 16.49 18.68 6.13
N ALA A 197 17.50 19.12 6.90
CA ALA A 197 17.32 19.71 8.23
C ALA A 197 16.43 20.97 8.19
N GLN A 198 16.44 21.77 7.11
CA GLN A 198 15.57 22.95 6.97
C GLN A 198 14.08 22.59 6.95
N TYR A 199 13.74 21.34 6.57
CA TYR A 199 12.38 20.78 6.57
C TYR A 199 12.06 20.00 7.85
N GLY A 200 12.98 19.98 8.83
CA GLY A 200 12.85 19.16 10.03
C GLY A 200 13.01 17.65 9.77
N VAL A 201 13.78 17.28 8.74
CA VAL A 201 13.98 15.88 8.33
C VAL A 201 15.40 15.43 8.63
N GLU A 202 15.54 14.28 9.29
CA GLU A 202 16.81 13.56 9.45
C GLU A 202 16.82 12.33 8.56
N ILE A 203 17.81 12.24 7.66
CA ILE A 203 18.04 11.04 6.85
C ILE A 203 18.75 9.99 7.70
N VAL A 204 18.18 8.79 7.79
CA VAL A 204 18.71 7.65 8.55
C VAL A 204 19.10 6.53 7.58
N PRO A 205 20.39 6.37 7.26
CA PRO A 205 20.85 5.27 6.42
C PRO A 205 20.71 3.92 7.13
N GLU A 206 19.90 3.02 6.58
CA GLU A 206 19.60 1.71 7.16
C GLU A 206 20.41 0.58 6.50
N ASN A 207 20.61 -0.51 7.23
CA ASN A 207 21.25 -1.68 6.66
C ASN A 207 20.32 -2.38 5.66
N VAL A 208 20.88 -2.81 4.53
CA VAL A 208 20.18 -3.60 3.53
C VAL A 208 19.84 -4.96 4.10
N LYS A 209 18.58 -5.16 4.48
CA LYS A 209 18.12 -6.38 5.13
C LYS A 209 16.62 -6.58 4.91
N TYR A 210 16.24 -7.68 4.28
CA TYR A 210 14.82 -8.01 4.16
C TYR A 210 14.27 -8.61 5.47
N PRO A 211 13.13 -8.18 5.98
CA PRO A 211 12.21 -7.14 5.46
C PRO A 211 12.36 -5.78 6.19
N GLN A 212 13.39 -5.01 5.86
CA GLN A 212 13.67 -3.71 6.50
C GLN A 212 12.50 -2.71 6.34
N GLY A 213 11.82 -2.72 5.17
CA GLY A 213 10.66 -1.87 4.89
C GLY A 213 9.37 -2.24 5.64
N ALA A 214 9.36 -3.31 6.45
CA ALA A 214 8.22 -3.59 7.29
C ALA A 214 8.13 -2.57 8.44
N GLU A 215 6.95 -1.98 8.65
CA GLU A 215 6.71 -0.88 9.60
C GLU A 215 7.32 -1.15 11.01
N LYS A 216 7.11 -2.36 11.56
CA LYS A 216 7.67 -2.75 12.87
C LYS A 216 9.20 -2.84 12.86
N MET A 217 9.80 -3.24 11.73
CA MET A 217 11.25 -3.35 11.58
C MET A 217 11.89 -1.96 11.49
N GLN A 218 11.28 -1.04 10.77
CA GLN A 218 11.73 0.36 10.70
C GLN A 218 11.65 1.05 12.08
N ILE A 219 10.55 0.89 12.79
CA ILE A 219 10.41 1.42 14.15
C ILE A 219 11.55 0.93 15.02
N LYS A 220 11.83 -0.39 15.01
CA LYS A 220 12.92 -0.97 15.78
C LYS A 220 14.29 -0.45 15.35
N ALA A 221 14.54 -0.33 14.05
CA ALA A 221 15.83 0.10 13.52
C ALA A 221 16.14 1.56 13.86
N ILE A 222 15.15 2.45 13.77
CA ILE A 222 15.33 3.90 13.95
C ILE A 222 15.24 4.29 15.43
N THR A 223 14.28 3.71 16.18
CA THR A 223 13.96 4.19 17.54
C THR A 223 14.37 3.21 18.64
N ASN A 224 14.77 2.01 18.29
CA ASN A 224 14.98 0.86 19.20
C ASN A 224 13.72 0.46 20.00
N ARG A 225 12.53 0.99 19.67
CA ARG A 225 11.25 0.59 20.28
C ARG A 225 10.70 -0.67 19.62
N GLU A 226 9.93 -1.45 20.37
CA GLU A 226 9.30 -2.68 19.86
C GLU A 226 7.78 -2.60 19.98
N VAL A 227 7.10 -2.75 18.85
CA VAL A 227 5.65 -2.83 18.81
C VAL A 227 5.21 -4.18 19.37
N LYS A 228 4.44 -4.15 20.45
CA LYS A 228 3.93 -5.37 21.12
C LYS A 228 3.07 -6.22 20.19
N PRO A 229 2.92 -7.54 20.47
CA PRO A 229 1.95 -8.40 19.81
C PRO A 229 0.54 -7.75 19.75
N GLY A 230 -0.10 -7.78 18.57
CA GLY A 230 -1.38 -7.12 18.35
C GLY A 230 -1.38 -5.59 18.43
N GLY A 231 -0.26 -4.96 18.82
CA GLY A 231 -0.14 -3.51 18.97
C GLY A 231 0.02 -2.75 17.66
N LEU A 232 -0.29 -1.45 17.72
CA LEU A 232 -0.10 -0.49 16.64
C LEU A 232 1.18 0.35 16.88
N PRO A 233 1.79 0.93 15.84
CA PRO A 233 2.91 1.86 15.95
C PRO A 233 2.69 3.01 16.93
N SER A 234 1.48 3.58 16.97
CA SER A 234 1.09 4.63 17.90
C SER A 234 1.18 4.21 19.38
N GLY A 235 1.06 2.90 19.67
CA GLY A 235 1.24 2.35 21.03
C GLY A 235 2.68 2.41 21.53
N VAL A 236 3.64 2.69 20.67
CA VAL A 236 5.06 2.93 21.00
C VAL A 236 5.51 4.33 20.58
N GLY A 237 4.56 5.26 20.44
CA GLY A 237 4.85 6.65 20.11
C GLY A 237 5.29 6.90 18.67
N CYS A 238 5.04 5.99 17.73
CA CYS A 238 5.48 6.12 16.34
C CYS A 238 4.32 6.19 15.35
N ASN A 239 4.48 7.02 14.29
CA ASN A 239 3.73 6.92 13.05
C ASN A 239 4.70 6.64 11.90
N VAL A 240 4.27 5.84 10.92
CA VAL A 240 5.08 5.49 9.75
C VAL A 240 4.27 5.75 8.48
N ILE A 241 4.82 6.54 7.55
CA ILE A 241 4.24 6.76 6.21
C ILE A 241 5.29 6.46 5.14
N SER A 242 4.86 6.06 3.93
CA SER A 242 5.80 5.72 2.84
C SER A 242 6.27 6.95 2.08
N THR A 243 7.38 6.82 1.36
CA THR A 243 7.95 7.83 0.45
C THR A 243 6.90 8.40 -0.50
N GLN A 244 6.20 7.55 -1.27
CA GLN A 244 5.19 8.03 -2.23
C GLN A 244 3.98 8.66 -1.55
N THR A 245 3.63 8.27 -0.32
CA THR A 245 2.58 8.96 0.46
C THR A 245 3.00 10.39 0.81
N ALA A 246 4.25 10.60 1.23
CA ALA A 246 4.77 11.93 1.50
C ALA A 246 4.80 12.80 0.22
N TYR A 247 5.19 12.24 -0.91
CA TYR A 247 5.13 12.94 -2.20
C TYR A 247 3.70 13.29 -2.61
N ALA A 248 2.73 12.40 -2.39
CA ALA A 248 1.32 12.70 -2.65
C ALA A 248 0.79 13.84 -1.75
N ILE A 249 1.26 13.96 -0.50
CA ILE A 249 0.94 15.08 0.38
C ILE A 249 1.47 16.41 -0.20
N TYR A 250 2.71 16.42 -0.71
CA TYR A 250 3.24 17.59 -1.41
C TYR A 250 2.32 18.01 -2.56
N ARG A 251 1.99 17.09 -3.47
CA ARG A 251 1.15 17.38 -4.63
C ARG A 251 -0.22 17.92 -4.24
N ALA A 252 -0.83 17.35 -3.22
CA ALA A 252 -2.13 17.81 -2.74
C ALA A 252 -2.10 19.22 -2.14
N CYS A 253 -1.05 19.55 -1.38
CA CYS A 253 -0.96 20.83 -0.68
C CYS A 253 -0.40 21.95 -1.56
N TYR A 254 0.66 21.69 -2.33
CA TYR A 254 1.32 22.69 -3.15
C TYR A 254 0.72 22.84 -4.56
N GLU A 255 0.23 21.75 -5.14
CA GLU A 255 -0.29 21.75 -6.52
C GLU A 255 -1.82 21.67 -6.59
N GLY A 256 -2.50 21.39 -5.46
CA GLY A 256 -3.94 21.12 -5.46
C GLY A 256 -4.32 19.82 -6.17
N MET A 257 -3.35 18.92 -6.40
CA MET A 257 -3.56 17.68 -7.14
C MET A 257 -3.93 16.54 -6.19
N PRO A 258 -5.13 15.94 -6.29
CA PRO A 258 -5.49 14.78 -5.49
C PRO A 258 -4.69 13.54 -5.91
N SER A 259 -4.79 12.48 -5.12
CA SER A 259 -4.13 11.20 -5.38
C SER A 259 -4.80 10.49 -6.56
N ILE A 260 -4.29 10.72 -7.78
CA ILE A 260 -4.82 10.17 -9.04
C ILE A 260 -3.83 9.27 -9.77
N GLU A 261 -2.56 9.25 -9.35
CA GLU A 261 -1.50 8.48 -10.00
C GLU A 261 -0.40 8.09 -9.01
N ARG A 262 0.46 7.20 -9.43
CA ARG A 262 1.66 6.81 -8.67
C ARG A 262 2.77 6.29 -9.59
N VAL A 263 3.97 6.17 -9.02
CA VAL A 263 5.05 5.39 -9.65
C VAL A 263 4.88 3.91 -9.29
N LEU A 264 4.89 3.05 -10.29
CA LEU A 264 4.85 1.59 -10.14
C LEU A 264 5.93 0.91 -10.99
N THR A 265 6.33 -0.30 -10.59
CA THR A 265 7.29 -1.11 -11.33
C THR A 265 6.57 -2.21 -12.10
N VAL A 266 6.92 -2.42 -13.38
CA VAL A 266 6.50 -3.56 -14.19
C VAL A 266 7.74 -4.37 -14.56
N ALA A 267 7.79 -5.64 -14.17
CA ALA A 267 8.96 -6.50 -14.37
C ALA A 267 8.58 -7.98 -14.34
N GLY A 268 9.58 -8.84 -14.44
CA GLY A 268 9.44 -10.30 -14.37
C GLY A 268 9.86 -10.98 -15.67
N SER A 269 10.09 -12.28 -15.63
CA SER A 269 10.63 -13.03 -16.76
C SER A 269 9.72 -13.04 -18.00
N ALA A 270 8.41 -12.89 -17.82
CA ALA A 270 7.48 -12.75 -18.94
C ALA A 270 7.67 -11.45 -19.74
N MET A 271 8.29 -10.42 -19.12
CA MET A 271 8.68 -9.16 -19.75
C MET A 271 10.06 -9.23 -20.42
N GLY A 272 10.72 -10.39 -20.41
CA GLY A 272 12.10 -10.56 -20.80
C GLY A 272 13.07 -9.96 -19.76
N ASP A 273 14.22 -9.48 -20.20
CA ASP A 273 15.22 -8.84 -19.32
C ASP A 273 14.92 -7.34 -19.07
N LYS A 274 13.69 -6.90 -19.34
CA LYS A 274 13.29 -5.50 -19.19
C LYS A 274 12.53 -5.28 -17.89
N SER A 275 12.81 -4.13 -17.26
CA SER A 275 12.09 -3.61 -16.12
C SER A 275 11.67 -2.18 -16.41
N TYR A 276 10.41 -1.87 -16.16
CA TYR A 276 9.84 -0.57 -16.43
C TYR A 276 9.41 0.07 -15.11
N ASN A 277 9.70 1.35 -14.96
CA ASN A 277 9.18 2.15 -13.85
C ASN A 277 8.32 3.26 -14.44
N LEU A 278 7.04 3.18 -14.17
CA LEU A 278 6.01 3.95 -14.85
C LEU A 278 5.30 4.89 -13.87
N GLN A 279 5.13 6.14 -14.25
CA GLN A 279 4.11 7.00 -13.65
C GLN A 279 2.80 6.69 -14.33
N CYS A 280 1.85 6.16 -13.57
CA CYS A 280 0.62 5.59 -14.10
C CYS A 280 -0.59 6.08 -13.30
N ARG A 281 -1.63 6.53 -14.00
CA ARG A 281 -2.91 6.94 -13.41
C ARG A 281 -3.69 5.75 -12.87
N PHE A 282 -4.35 5.91 -11.73
CA PHE A 282 -5.22 4.85 -11.19
C PHE A 282 -6.38 4.59 -12.14
N GLY A 283 -6.84 3.36 -12.14
CA GLY A 283 -7.89 2.92 -13.04
C GLY A 283 -7.39 2.41 -14.39
N THR A 284 -6.08 2.46 -14.66
CA THR A 284 -5.49 1.92 -15.91
C THR A 284 -5.47 0.39 -15.83
N PRO A 285 -6.09 -0.35 -16.78
CA PRO A 285 -6.06 -1.80 -16.81
C PRO A 285 -4.64 -2.36 -16.97
N PHE A 286 -4.36 -3.50 -16.34
CA PHE A 286 -3.05 -4.14 -16.45
C PHE A 286 -2.71 -4.54 -17.89
N SER A 287 -3.71 -4.97 -18.69
CA SER A 287 -3.55 -5.25 -20.11
C SER A 287 -2.98 -4.05 -20.87
N TYR A 288 -3.53 -2.85 -20.63
CA TYR A 288 -3.02 -1.63 -21.25
C TYR A 288 -1.60 -1.28 -20.78
N ILE A 289 -1.30 -1.44 -19.47
CA ILE A 289 0.06 -1.22 -18.94
C ILE A 289 1.07 -2.14 -19.62
N VAL A 290 0.72 -3.42 -19.81
CA VAL A 290 1.57 -4.40 -20.51
C VAL A 290 1.79 -3.99 -21.97
N GLU A 291 0.74 -3.55 -22.66
CA GLU A 291 0.83 -3.05 -24.06
C GLU A 291 1.81 -1.88 -24.15
N GLN A 292 1.72 -0.90 -23.24
CA GLN A 292 2.65 0.23 -23.18
C GLN A 292 4.10 -0.16 -22.87
N CYS A 293 4.31 -1.34 -22.28
CA CYS A 293 5.64 -1.93 -22.07
C CYS A 293 6.14 -2.76 -23.27
N GLY A 294 5.36 -2.88 -24.35
CA GLY A 294 5.71 -3.65 -25.56
C GLY A 294 5.24 -5.11 -25.55
N GLY A 295 4.34 -5.46 -24.63
CA GLY A 295 3.74 -6.79 -24.53
C GLY A 295 4.61 -7.82 -23.79
N PHE A 296 4.11 -9.05 -23.70
CA PHE A 296 4.85 -10.17 -23.15
C PHE A 296 5.80 -10.78 -24.18
N VAL A 297 6.98 -11.20 -23.72
CA VAL A 297 7.90 -12.03 -24.51
C VAL A 297 7.49 -13.50 -24.42
N VAL A 298 6.98 -13.91 -23.26
CA VAL A 298 6.42 -15.24 -22.97
C VAL A 298 5.19 -15.06 -22.10
N GLU A 299 4.16 -15.87 -22.31
CA GLU A 299 2.95 -15.85 -21.50
C GLU A 299 3.26 -16.02 -20.00
N PRO A 300 2.76 -15.14 -19.13
CA PRO A 300 3.01 -15.27 -17.71
C PRO A 300 2.23 -16.41 -17.08
N LYS A 301 2.89 -17.17 -16.21
CA LYS A 301 2.25 -18.19 -15.38
C LYS A 301 1.64 -17.61 -14.10
N LYS A 302 2.23 -16.53 -13.60
CA LYS A 302 1.78 -15.83 -12.40
C LYS A 302 1.88 -14.32 -12.59
N ILE A 303 0.87 -13.63 -12.10
CA ILE A 303 0.84 -12.16 -11.99
C ILE A 303 0.87 -11.83 -10.51
N VAL A 304 1.89 -11.10 -10.07
CA VAL A 304 2.06 -10.72 -8.66
C VAL A 304 1.94 -9.20 -8.53
N LEU A 305 1.01 -8.76 -7.70
CA LEU A 305 0.83 -7.35 -7.35
C LEU A 305 1.68 -6.97 -6.14
N GLY A 306 2.52 -5.97 -6.27
CA GLY A 306 3.54 -5.63 -5.29
C GLY A 306 4.85 -6.38 -5.53
N GLY A 307 5.61 -6.63 -4.47
CA GLY A 307 6.86 -7.39 -4.55
C GLY A 307 6.64 -8.91 -4.49
N PRO A 308 7.65 -9.71 -4.85
CA PRO A 308 7.52 -11.16 -4.93
C PRO A 308 7.40 -11.85 -3.57
N MET A 309 7.74 -11.14 -2.48
CA MET A 309 7.76 -11.73 -1.14
C MET A 309 6.44 -11.56 -0.40
N MET A 310 5.83 -10.37 -0.46
CA MET A 310 4.58 -10.03 0.24
C MET A 310 3.40 -9.83 -0.70
N GLY A 311 3.62 -9.78 -2.01
CA GLY A 311 2.62 -9.50 -3.01
C GLY A 311 1.48 -10.51 -3.05
N LEU A 312 0.41 -10.15 -3.75
CA LEU A 312 -0.78 -10.94 -3.95
C LEU A 312 -0.86 -11.41 -5.40
N ILE A 313 -1.46 -12.57 -5.63
CA ILE A 313 -1.68 -13.09 -6.98
C ILE A 313 -2.88 -12.38 -7.59
N ALA A 314 -2.70 -11.79 -8.77
CA ALA A 314 -3.79 -11.33 -9.62
C ALA A 314 -4.15 -12.43 -10.64
N THR A 315 -5.44 -12.51 -10.96
CA THR A 315 -5.97 -13.53 -11.86
C THR A 315 -6.52 -12.94 -13.15
N ASN A 316 -6.57 -11.61 -13.26
CA ASN A 316 -7.22 -10.93 -14.38
C ASN A 316 -6.43 -9.70 -14.82
N LEU A 317 -6.05 -9.64 -16.10
CA LEU A 317 -5.36 -8.51 -16.71
C LEU A 317 -6.26 -7.29 -16.95
N GLU A 318 -7.58 -7.46 -16.92
CA GLU A 318 -8.54 -6.36 -17.03
C GLU A 318 -8.75 -5.63 -15.68
N ALA A 319 -8.16 -6.16 -14.60
CA ALA A 319 -8.15 -5.44 -13.33
C ALA A 319 -7.31 -4.16 -13.46
N PRO A 320 -7.77 -3.03 -12.89
CA PRO A 320 -7.04 -1.77 -12.95
C PRO A 320 -5.93 -1.67 -11.90
N ASN A 321 -4.93 -0.82 -12.13
CA ASN A 321 -4.08 -0.39 -11.03
C ASN A 321 -4.88 0.50 -10.07
N ILE A 322 -4.57 0.39 -8.78
CA ILE A 322 -5.20 1.16 -7.70
C ILE A 322 -4.15 1.84 -6.83
N LYS A 323 -4.58 2.64 -5.87
CA LYS A 323 -3.68 3.41 -4.96
C LYS A 323 -2.58 2.57 -4.32
N GLY A 324 -2.82 1.26 -4.06
CA GLY A 324 -1.86 0.33 -3.47
C GLY A 324 -0.94 -0.42 -4.44
N THR A 325 -1.13 -0.30 -5.76
CA THR A 325 -0.36 -1.08 -6.75
C THR A 325 1.07 -0.57 -6.89
N ALA A 326 1.99 -1.05 -6.05
CA ALA A 326 3.41 -0.65 -6.08
C ALA A 326 4.21 -1.27 -7.24
N GLY A 327 3.76 -2.43 -7.73
CA GLY A 327 4.34 -3.11 -8.86
C GLY A 327 3.44 -4.19 -9.41
N ILE A 328 3.71 -4.60 -10.63
CA ILE A 328 3.05 -5.72 -11.31
C ILE A 328 4.16 -6.59 -11.88
N LEU A 329 4.30 -7.80 -11.34
CA LEU A 329 5.37 -8.72 -11.74
C LEU A 329 4.77 -9.91 -12.50
N PHE A 330 5.29 -10.15 -13.69
CA PHE A 330 4.83 -11.19 -14.59
C PHE A 330 5.86 -12.32 -14.66
N PHE A 331 5.58 -13.41 -13.94
CA PHE A 331 6.50 -14.52 -13.77
C PHE A 331 6.15 -15.72 -14.65
N THR A 332 7.20 -16.35 -15.19
CA THR A 332 7.11 -17.63 -15.91
C THR A 332 7.48 -18.80 -14.98
N ASP A 333 7.68 -19.99 -15.54
CA ASP A 333 8.22 -21.14 -14.79
C ASP A 333 9.61 -20.89 -14.19
N LYS A 334 10.36 -19.91 -14.70
CA LYS A 334 11.71 -19.56 -14.20
C LYS A 334 11.68 -19.14 -12.73
N GLU A 335 10.67 -18.36 -12.30
CA GLU A 335 10.50 -17.92 -10.93
C GLU A 335 9.54 -18.79 -10.12
N ASP A 336 8.74 -19.62 -10.79
CA ASP A 336 7.79 -20.49 -10.07
C ASP A 336 8.53 -21.64 -9.38
N ARG A 337 8.48 -21.61 -8.08
CA ARG A 337 9.08 -22.65 -7.21
C ARG A 337 8.02 -23.53 -6.56
N SER A 338 6.77 -23.45 -7.01
CA SER A 338 5.71 -24.31 -6.47
C SER A 338 5.97 -25.78 -6.83
N VAL A 339 5.57 -26.67 -5.93
CA VAL A 339 5.62 -28.12 -6.13
C VAL A 339 4.26 -28.72 -5.79
N GLU A 340 3.92 -29.80 -6.42
CA GLU A 340 2.61 -30.47 -6.26
C GLU A 340 2.40 -30.99 -4.83
N ASN A 341 3.46 -31.57 -4.23
CA ASN A 341 3.41 -32.19 -2.92
C ASN A 341 4.47 -31.60 -1.97
N PRO A 342 4.23 -30.39 -1.43
CA PRO A 342 5.16 -29.76 -0.52
C PRO A 342 5.30 -30.55 0.78
N THR A 343 6.53 -30.95 1.12
CA THR A 343 6.79 -31.80 2.29
C THR A 343 7.82 -31.20 3.22
N CYS A 344 7.51 -31.17 4.51
CA CYS A 344 8.45 -30.69 5.52
C CYS A 344 9.57 -31.73 5.80
N ILE A 345 10.82 -31.29 5.62
CA ILE A 345 12.01 -32.10 5.94
C ILE A 345 12.61 -31.78 7.31
N HIS A 346 11.91 -31.03 8.15
CA HIS A 346 12.30 -30.65 9.52
C HIS A 346 13.66 -29.93 9.65
N CYS A 347 14.10 -29.18 8.64
CA CYS A 347 15.42 -28.53 8.61
C CYS A 347 15.55 -27.28 9.50
N GLY A 348 14.45 -26.75 10.06
CA GLY A 348 14.45 -25.57 10.95
C GLY A 348 14.71 -24.20 10.28
N LYS A 349 14.97 -24.12 8.97
CA LYS A 349 15.29 -22.85 8.29
C LYS A 349 14.21 -21.77 8.47
N CYS A 350 12.94 -22.15 8.50
CA CYS A 350 11.84 -21.21 8.69
C CYS A 350 11.89 -20.48 10.05
N LEU A 351 12.43 -21.15 11.11
CA LEU A 351 12.62 -20.53 12.43
C LEU A 351 13.76 -19.50 12.39
N THR A 352 14.89 -19.85 11.77
CA THR A 352 16.09 -19.00 11.76
C THR A 352 15.91 -17.71 10.97
N VAL A 353 15.05 -17.72 9.94
CA VAL A 353 14.80 -16.55 9.07
C VAL A 353 13.61 -15.70 9.48
N CYS A 354 12.85 -16.13 10.51
CA CYS A 354 11.70 -15.35 10.97
C CYS A 354 12.16 -14.08 11.70
N PRO A 355 11.85 -12.86 11.19
CA PRO A 355 12.26 -11.62 11.82
C PRO A 355 11.52 -11.36 13.14
N MET A 356 10.33 -11.96 13.32
CA MET A 356 9.52 -11.89 14.54
C MET A 356 9.83 -13.00 15.54
N LYS A 357 10.79 -13.89 15.24
CA LYS A 357 11.15 -15.04 16.09
C LYS A 357 9.99 -15.99 16.37
N LEU A 358 9.02 -16.07 15.44
CA LEU A 358 7.92 -17.02 15.50
C LEU A 358 8.38 -18.42 15.08
N GLU A 359 7.50 -19.40 15.28
CA GLU A 359 7.72 -20.80 14.96
C GLU A 359 6.87 -21.26 13.76
N PRO A 360 7.22 -20.89 12.51
CA PRO A 360 6.38 -21.13 11.33
C PRO A 360 6.03 -22.61 11.09
N LEU A 361 6.92 -23.52 11.46
CA LEU A 361 6.67 -24.96 11.31
C LEU A 361 5.49 -25.43 12.17
N TYR A 362 5.44 -25.02 13.43
CA TYR A 362 4.37 -25.42 14.34
C TYR A 362 3.07 -24.72 13.99
N MET A 363 3.12 -23.42 13.67
CA MET A 363 1.97 -22.67 13.18
C MET A 363 1.33 -23.35 11.95
N TYR A 364 2.16 -23.84 11.01
CA TYR A 364 1.71 -24.57 9.83
C TYR A 364 1.04 -25.91 10.19
N LYS A 365 1.65 -26.70 11.07
CA LYS A 365 1.09 -27.99 11.53
C LYS A 365 -0.26 -27.82 12.23
N TYR A 366 -0.39 -26.84 13.12
CA TYR A 366 -1.66 -26.55 13.78
C TYR A 366 -2.73 -26.08 12.80
N PHE A 367 -2.35 -25.28 11.79
CA PHE A 367 -3.29 -24.91 10.74
C PHE A 367 -3.81 -26.13 9.97
N GLN A 368 -2.95 -27.07 9.57
CA GLN A 368 -3.36 -28.30 8.89
C GLN A 368 -4.35 -29.12 9.71
N ASN A 369 -4.19 -29.14 11.02
CA ASN A 369 -5.08 -29.83 11.95
C ASN A 369 -6.29 -28.98 12.39
N ARG A 370 -6.45 -27.75 11.87
CA ARG A 370 -7.49 -26.80 12.28
C ARG A 370 -7.50 -26.49 13.78
N ASP A 371 -6.36 -26.59 14.42
CA ASP A 371 -6.17 -26.35 15.86
C ASP A 371 -5.95 -24.85 16.11
N PHE A 372 -7.06 -24.13 16.21
CA PHE A 372 -7.05 -22.67 16.40
C PHE A 372 -6.45 -22.23 17.75
N GLU A 373 -6.64 -23.02 18.79
CA GLU A 373 -6.10 -22.73 20.12
C GLU A 373 -4.56 -22.71 20.08
N ASN A 374 -3.96 -23.77 19.56
CA ASN A 374 -2.51 -23.82 19.43
C ASN A 374 -1.97 -22.84 18.37
N MET A 375 -2.68 -22.58 17.26
CA MET A 375 -2.27 -21.51 16.35
C MET A 375 -2.16 -20.15 17.07
N GLN A 376 -3.11 -19.81 17.94
CA GLN A 376 -3.07 -18.57 18.73
C GLN A 376 -1.97 -18.59 19.77
N LYS A 377 -1.78 -19.71 20.47
CA LYS A 377 -0.70 -19.91 21.45
C LYS A 377 0.70 -19.77 20.84
N TYR A 378 0.86 -20.15 19.57
CA TYR A 378 2.09 -19.97 18.79
C TYR A 378 2.12 -18.64 18.03
N HIS A 379 1.27 -17.68 18.40
CA HIS A 379 1.29 -16.30 17.95
C HIS A 379 1.15 -16.11 16.43
N ILE A 380 0.33 -16.93 15.77
CA ILE A 380 0.13 -16.81 14.30
C ILE A 380 -0.36 -15.42 13.88
N LEU A 381 -1.13 -14.74 14.75
CA LEU A 381 -1.65 -13.40 14.50
C LEU A 381 -0.56 -12.32 14.49
N ASP A 382 0.60 -12.56 15.10
CA ASP A 382 1.74 -11.66 15.13
C ASP A 382 2.63 -11.75 13.87
N CYS A 383 2.41 -12.75 13.02
CA CYS A 383 3.07 -12.86 11.73
C CYS A 383 2.67 -11.68 10.84
N PHE A 384 3.61 -10.88 10.31
CA PHE A 384 3.30 -9.84 9.33
C PHE A 384 3.52 -10.27 7.87
N GLU A 385 3.57 -11.59 7.63
CA GLU A 385 3.46 -12.21 6.31
C GLU A 385 4.59 -11.84 5.33
N CYS A 386 5.78 -11.61 5.83
CA CYS A 386 6.93 -11.15 5.03
C CYS A 386 7.46 -12.16 4.00
N GLY A 387 7.02 -13.41 4.00
CA GLY A 387 7.44 -14.41 3.01
C GLY A 387 8.79 -15.08 3.28
N SER A 388 9.62 -14.60 4.21
CA SER A 388 10.97 -15.12 4.45
C SER A 388 11.01 -16.62 4.72
N CYS A 389 10.05 -17.15 5.49
CA CYS A 389 9.96 -18.57 5.81
C CYS A 389 9.59 -19.43 4.58
N SER A 390 8.64 -18.98 3.75
CA SER A 390 8.28 -19.66 2.50
C SER A 390 9.42 -19.66 1.49
N TYR A 391 10.07 -18.51 1.31
CA TYR A 391 11.18 -18.36 0.37
C TYR A 391 12.36 -19.29 0.70
N ASN A 392 12.71 -19.41 1.99
CA ASN A 392 13.82 -20.23 2.47
C ASN A 392 13.45 -21.71 2.69
N CYS A 393 12.18 -22.11 2.50
CA CYS A 393 11.75 -23.49 2.71
C CYS A 393 12.23 -24.41 1.58
N PRO A 394 13.13 -25.39 1.85
CA PRO A 394 13.56 -26.35 0.82
C PRO A 394 12.44 -27.32 0.45
N GLY A 395 11.50 -27.60 1.37
CA GLY A 395 10.32 -28.44 1.14
C GLY A 395 9.16 -27.70 0.47
N ARG A 396 9.35 -26.42 0.10
CA ARG A 396 8.39 -25.58 -0.62
C ARG A 396 7.01 -25.45 0.03
N LEU A 397 6.95 -25.50 1.37
CA LEU A 397 5.71 -25.29 2.11
C LEU A 397 5.15 -23.88 1.85
N PRO A 398 3.84 -23.73 1.60
CA PRO A 398 3.19 -22.42 1.37
C PRO A 398 2.93 -21.68 2.70
N LEU A 399 3.97 -21.53 3.54
CA LEU A 399 3.84 -21.03 4.92
C LEU A 399 3.15 -19.67 4.99
N THR A 400 3.59 -18.71 4.19
CA THR A 400 3.02 -17.35 4.22
C THR A 400 1.55 -17.34 3.79
N HIS A 401 1.22 -18.08 2.73
CA HIS A 401 -0.17 -18.23 2.27
C HIS A 401 -1.04 -18.86 3.35
N THR A 402 -0.54 -19.91 3.99
CA THR A 402 -1.21 -20.57 5.13
C THR A 402 -1.51 -19.58 6.26
N PHE A 403 -0.55 -18.72 6.62
CA PHE A 403 -0.75 -17.76 7.71
C PHE A 403 -1.71 -16.63 7.32
N LYS A 404 -1.69 -16.18 6.08
CA LYS A 404 -2.71 -15.26 5.55
C LYS A 404 -4.12 -15.88 5.68
N THR A 405 -4.29 -17.10 5.20
CA THR A 405 -5.56 -17.84 5.30
C THR A 405 -6.00 -18.03 6.74
N ALA A 406 -5.09 -18.40 7.63
CA ALA A 406 -5.39 -18.56 9.06
C ALA A 406 -5.96 -17.28 9.66
N LYS A 407 -5.36 -16.13 9.38
CA LYS A 407 -5.85 -14.84 9.88
C LYS A 407 -7.25 -14.49 9.37
N LEU A 408 -7.54 -14.77 8.11
CA LEU A 408 -8.90 -14.60 7.57
C LEU A 408 -9.91 -15.48 8.30
N LEU A 409 -9.55 -16.73 8.61
CA LEU A 409 -10.41 -17.64 9.39
C LEU A 409 -10.61 -17.14 10.83
N PHE A 410 -9.57 -16.61 11.48
CA PHE A 410 -9.71 -15.98 12.80
C PHE A 410 -10.64 -14.77 12.76
N ALA A 411 -10.49 -13.91 11.76
CA ALA A 411 -11.36 -12.74 11.58
C ALA A 411 -12.83 -13.14 11.34
N ALA A 412 -13.07 -14.15 10.49
CA ALA A 412 -14.41 -14.66 10.24
C ALA A 412 -15.07 -15.22 11.52
N ARG A 413 -14.32 -16.02 12.30
CA ARG A 413 -14.83 -16.55 13.58
C ARG A 413 -15.16 -15.45 14.57
N ALA A 414 -14.29 -14.45 14.71
CA ALA A 414 -14.55 -13.31 15.58
C ALA A 414 -15.80 -12.52 15.16
N ALA A 415 -16.01 -12.35 13.86
CA ALA A 415 -17.23 -11.71 13.33
C ALA A 415 -18.50 -12.51 13.62
N GLU A 416 -18.44 -13.85 13.46
CA GLU A 416 -19.56 -14.74 13.81
C GLU A 416 -19.89 -14.72 15.31
N GLU A 417 -18.87 -14.78 16.16
CA GLU A 417 -19.04 -14.71 17.62
C GLU A 417 -19.67 -13.38 18.04
N LYS A 418 -19.21 -12.26 17.44
CA LYS A 418 -19.80 -10.95 17.69
C LYS A 418 -21.26 -10.88 17.24
N ALA A 419 -21.59 -11.37 16.05
CA ALA A 419 -22.96 -11.40 15.54
C ALA A 419 -23.89 -12.25 16.43
N ARG A 420 -23.42 -13.39 16.93
CA ARG A 420 -24.18 -14.23 17.88
C ARG A 420 -24.40 -13.51 19.21
N ALA A 421 -23.39 -12.83 19.73
CA ALA A 421 -23.51 -12.06 20.97
C ALA A 421 -24.51 -10.91 20.84
N GLU A 422 -24.47 -10.17 19.71
CA GLU A 422 -25.42 -9.09 19.42
C GLU A 422 -26.88 -9.60 19.25
N ALA A 423 -27.05 -10.77 18.61
CA ALA A 423 -28.35 -11.39 18.49
C ALA A 423 -28.92 -11.83 19.86
N ALA A 424 -28.10 -12.47 20.70
CA ALA A 424 -28.48 -12.88 22.05
C ALA A 424 -28.82 -11.68 22.96
N ALA A 425 -28.05 -10.55 22.82
CA ALA A 425 -28.36 -9.33 23.57
C ALA A 425 -29.75 -8.74 23.18
N LYS A 426 -30.04 -8.68 21.88
CA LYS A 426 -31.37 -8.21 21.38
C LYS A 426 -32.52 -9.10 21.84
N GLU A 427 -32.32 -10.42 21.89
CA GLU A 427 -33.33 -11.35 22.40
C GLU A 427 -33.57 -11.19 23.92
N ALA A 428 -32.53 -10.81 24.67
CA ALA A 428 -32.63 -10.54 26.11
C ALA A 428 -33.35 -9.21 26.42
N GLU A 429 -33.17 -8.18 25.57
CA GLU A 429 -33.85 -6.90 25.68
C GLU A 429 -35.35 -6.96 25.30
N THR A 430 -35.77 -7.97 24.53
CA THR A 430 -37.16 -8.16 24.08
C THR A 430 -37.96 -9.04 25.01
N LYS A 431 -37.35 -9.65 26.02
CA LYS A 431 -38.00 -10.42 27.10
C LYS A 431 -38.13 -9.61 28.39
#